data_a35f07cac068a348eba5b958e0ac5de1
#
_entry.id   a35f07cac068a348eba5b958e0ac5de1
#
_cell.length_a   1.000
_cell.length_b   1.000
_cell.length_c   1.000
_cell.angle_alpha   90.00
_cell.angle_beta   90.00
_cell.angle_gamma   90.00
#
_symmetry.space_group_name_H-M   'P 1'
#
loop_
_entity.id
_entity.type
_entity.pdbx_description
1 polymer ?
#
loop_
_entity_poly.entity_id
_entity_poly.type
_entity_poly.pdbx_seq_one_letter_code
_entity_poly.pdbx_strand_id
1 'polypeptide(L)'
;MSKRAVIYTRVSTQHQNTENQLIALRQTAANMGWIVAKELTDNGISGAKGRDGRPGFNALHNMVQRREIDVVMCWDVSRLGRSIQDLVAFMNEVQAVGVDLFIQQQAINTATPSGRMVFSIFSALGEYERELIRDRINAGLNRARSEGKKLGRPSMVNDALVTSVKMLRESGHSIHGIAKQLKIGVGTTQKILRAA
;
A
#
# COMPACT_ATOMS: atom_id res chain seq x y z
N MET A 1 12.16 4.39 -32.05
CA MET A 1 10.77 4.84 -31.81
C MET A 1 10.78 5.85 -30.68
N SER A 2 10.03 6.94 -30.78
CA SER A 2 9.88 7.91 -29.68
C SER A 2 9.14 7.26 -28.51
N LYS A 3 9.62 7.44 -27.28
CA LYS A 3 8.94 6.94 -26.08
C LYS A 3 7.68 7.74 -25.80
N ARG A 4 6.61 7.06 -25.42
CA ARG A 4 5.35 7.68 -24.97
C ARG A 4 5.47 8.01 -23.48
N ALA A 5 5.43 9.28 -23.13
CA ALA A 5 5.53 9.75 -21.76
C ALA A 5 4.17 10.16 -21.20
N VAL A 6 3.95 9.91 -19.92
CA VAL A 6 2.85 10.53 -19.16
C VAL A 6 3.46 11.46 -18.11
N ILE A 7 2.92 12.66 -18.02
CA ILE A 7 3.30 13.62 -16.98
C ILE A 7 2.29 13.52 -15.85
N TYR A 8 2.79 13.30 -14.63
CA TYR A 8 1.98 13.31 -13.42
C TYR A 8 2.39 14.43 -12.47
N THR A 9 1.41 15.24 -12.08
CA THR A 9 1.60 16.32 -11.11
C THR A 9 0.62 16.21 -9.95
N ARG A 10 1.04 16.67 -8.77
CA ARG A 10 0.19 16.75 -7.57
C ARG A 10 0.51 17.99 -6.77
N VAL A 11 -0.51 18.72 -6.35
CA VAL A 11 -0.38 19.85 -5.42
C VAL A 11 -1.30 19.68 -4.23
N SER A 12 -0.80 20.00 -3.04
CA SER A 12 -1.54 19.91 -1.78
C SER A 12 -2.39 21.15 -1.49
N THR A 13 -2.06 22.29 -2.10
CA THR A 13 -2.77 23.57 -1.92
C THR A 13 -3.11 24.18 -3.29
N GLN A 14 -4.27 24.85 -3.39
CA GLN A 14 -4.77 25.45 -4.64
C GLN A 14 -3.88 26.55 -5.22
N HIS A 15 -2.89 27.05 -4.47
CA HIS A 15 -2.03 28.17 -4.86
C HIS A 15 -0.62 27.75 -5.31
N GLN A 16 -0.25 26.46 -5.26
CA GLN A 16 1.01 26.02 -5.84
C GLN A 16 0.85 25.88 -7.36
N ASN A 17 1.63 26.64 -8.08
CA ASN A 17 1.57 26.72 -9.54
C ASN A 17 2.08 25.42 -10.18
N THR A 18 1.15 24.49 -10.46
CA THR A 18 1.43 23.27 -11.24
C THR A 18 1.88 23.58 -12.65
N GLU A 19 1.51 24.76 -13.17
CA GLU A 19 1.82 25.14 -14.55
C GLU A 19 3.33 25.21 -14.80
N ASN A 20 4.11 25.79 -13.88
CA ASN A 20 5.56 25.84 -14.00
C ASN A 20 6.19 24.44 -14.02
N GLN A 21 5.64 23.51 -13.22
CA GLN A 21 6.11 22.11 -13.21
C GLN A 21 5.78 21.42 -14.54
N LEU A 22 4.58 21.64 -15.06
CA LEU A 22 4.15 21.09 -16.35
C LEU A 22 4.99 21.65 -17.50
N ILE A 23 5.23 22.96 -17.55
CA ILE A 23 6.07 23.60 -18.57
C ILE A 23 7.48 22.97 -18.57
N ALA A 24 8.11 22.86 -17.40
CA ALA A 24 9.45 22.28 -17.30
C ALA A 24 9.47 20.79 -17.71
N LEU A 25 8.47 20.00 -17.34
CA LEU A 25 8.39 18.60 -17.73
C LEU A 25 8.10 18.41 -19.22
N ARG A 26 7.25 19.26 -19.82
CA ARG A 26 7.02 19.28 -21.29
C ARG A 26 8.31 19.61 -22.04
N GLN A 27 9.05 20.62 -21.59
CA GLN A 27 10.34 20.99 -22.19
C GLN A 27 11.35 19.85 -22.09
N THR A 28 11.40 19.18 -20.94
CA THR A 28 12.29 18.01 -20.76
C THR A 28 11.86 16.85 -21.67
N ALA A 29 10.58 16.57 -21.80
CA ALA A 29 10.08 15.54 -22.71
C ALA A 29 10.47 15.84 -24.16
N ALA A 30 10.32 17.11 -24.61
CA ALA A 30 10.72 17.55 -25.95
C ALA A 30 12.23 17.37 -26.15
N ASN A 31 13.07 17.79 -25.21
CA ASN A 31 14.52 17.64 -25.25
C ASN A 31 14.98 16.16 -25.32
N MET A 32 14.23 15.26 -24.69
CA MET A 32 14.47 13.81 -24.72
C MET A 32 13.88 13.12 -25.96
N GLY A 33 13.15 13.84 -26.82
CA GLY A 33 12.46 13.28 -27.97
C GLY A 33 11.28 12.36 -27.59
N TRP A 34 10.68 12.58 -26.43
CA TRP A 34 9.52 11.82 -25.95
C TRP A 34 8.21 12.50 -26.35
N ILE A 35 7.19 11.69 -26.64
CA ILE A 35 5.85 12.18 -26.95
C ILE A 35 5.01 12.15 -25.67
N VAL A 36 4.52 13.31 -25.23
CA VAL A 36 3.61 13.40 -24.09
C VAL A 36 2.24 12.88 -24.51
N ALA A 37 1.92 11.65 -24.12
CA ALA A 37 0.66 11.00 -24.44
C ALA A 37 -0.49 11.51 -23.57
N LYS A 38 -0.22 11.85 -22.31
CA LYS A 38 -1.23 12.36 -21.37
C LYS A 38 -0.60 13.13 -20.21
N GLU A 39 -1.37 14.07 -19.68
CA GLU A 39 -1.05 14.79 -18.45
C GLU A 39 -2.12 14.48 -17.41
N LEU A 40 -1.70 14.11 -16.23
CA LEU A 40 -2.56 13.71 -15.12
C LEU A 40 -2.24 14.57 -13.90
N THR A 41 -3.27 15.14 -13.30
CA THR A 41 -3.12 16.08 -12.19
C THR A 41 -4.08 15.74 -11.05
N ASP A 42 -3.56 15.72 -9.82
CA ASP A 42 -4.32 15.64 -8.59
C ASP A 42 -4.17 16.95 -7.81
N ASN A 43 -5.18 17.82 -7.86
CA ASN A 43 -5.20 19.13 -7.20
C ASN A 43 -5.90 19.08 -5.84
N GLY A 44 -5.34 19.78 -4.85
CA GLY A 44 -5.93 19.91 -3.50
C GLY A 44 -5.99 18.58 -2.73
N ILE A 45 -5.26 17.57 -3.16
CA ILE A 45 -5.25 16.24 -2.54
C ILE A 45 -3.98 16.08 -1.72
N SER A 46 -4.16 15.98 -0.40
CA SER A 46 -3.05 15.62 0.50
C SER A 46 -2.49 14.25 0.14
N GLY A 47 -1.16 14.11 0.19
CA GLY A 47 -0.49 12.81 0.04
C GLY A 47 -0.92 11.77 1.08
N ALA A 48 -1.62 12.19 2.15
CA ALA A 48 -2.17 11.31 3.18
C ALA A 48 -3.39 10.50 2.71
N LYS A 49 -4.11 10.95 1.66
CA LYS A 49 -5.17 10.15 1.06
C LYS A 49 -4.54 9.02 0.25
N GLY A 50 -4.98 7.80 0.52
CA GLY A 50 -4.56 6.61 -0.20
C GLY A 50 -4.88 6.71 -1.70
N ARG A 51 -4.60 5.63 -2.43
CA ARG A 51 -4.81 5.53 -3.88
C ARG A 51 -6.22 5.91 -4.32
N ASP A 52 -7.25 5.52 -3.55
CA ASP A 52 -8.67 5.79 -3.85
C ASP A 52 -9.03 7.29 -3.83
N GLY A 53 -8.25 8.11 -3.14
CA GLY A 53 -8.42 9.56 -3.11
C GLY A 53 -7.64 10.33 -4.18
N ARG A 54 -6.96 9.65 -5.14
CA ARG A 54 -6.08 10.24 -6.15
C ARG A 54 -6.46 9.76 -7.55
N PRO A 55 -7.50 10.32 -8.17
CA PRO A 55 -8.00 9.85 -9.48
C PRO A 55 -6.95 9.95 -10.59
N GLY A 56 -6.12 11.00 -10.60
CA GLY A 56 -5.01 11.13 -11.54
C GLY A 56 -3.96 10.04 -11.36
N PHE A 57 -3.60 9.72 -10.11
CA PHE A 57 -2.66 8.65 -9.82
C PHE A 57 -3.22 7.26 -10.15
N ASN A 58 -4.52 7.05 -9.92
CA ASN A 58 -5.20 5.82 -10.35
C ASN A 58 -5.19 5.64 -11.87
N ALA A 59 -5.45 6.71 -12.61
CA ALA A 59 -5.36 6.69 -14.06
C ALA A 59 -3.95 6.37 -14.54
N LEU A 60 -2.91 7.00 -13.91
CA LEU A 60 -1.51 6.70 -14.16
C LEU A 60 -1.19 5.22 -13.98
N HIS A 61 -1.60 4.67 -12.84
CA HIS A 61 -1.36 3.27 -12.51
C HIS A 61 -1.99 2.32 -13.53
N ASN A 62 -3.22 2.61 -13.97
CA ASN A 62 -3.89 1.81 -15.00
C ASN A 62 -3.15 1.86 -16.34
N MET A 63 -2.64 3.03 -16.75
CA MET A 63 -1.85 3.17 -17.97
C MET A 63 -0.52 2.40 -17.90
N VAL A 64 0.15 2.41 -16.74
CA VAL A 64 1.36 1.62 -16.46
C VAL A 64 1.04 0.12 -16.60
N GLN A 65 0.02 -0.37 -15.90
CA GLN A 65 -0.35 -1.80 -15.92
C GLN A 65 -0.73 -2.30 -17.31
N ARG A 66 -1.34 -1.45 -18.14
CA ARG A 66 -1.71 -1.76 -19.53
C ARG A 66 -0.59 -1.55 -20.54
N ARG A 67 0.58 -1.07 -20.09
CA ARG A 67 1.71 -0.70 -20.96
C ARG A 67 1.32 0.28 -22.07
N GLU A 68 0.44 1.21 -21.76
CA GLU A 68 0.02 2.26 -22.71
C GLU A 68 1.09 3.34 -22.87
N ILE A 69 2.09 3.37 -21.98
CA ILE A 69 3.16 4.35 -21.89
C ILE A 69 4.50 3.66 -21.67
N ASP A 70 5.57 4.37 -22.00
CA ASP A 70 6.94 3.88 -21.89
C ASP A 70 7.72 4.62 -20.78
N VAL A 71 7.28 5.84 -20.39
CA VAL A 71 7.92 6.66 -19.36
C VAL A 71 6.87 7.37 -18.49
N VAL A 72 7.03 7.31 -17.19
CA VAL A 72 6.34 8.17 -16.22
C VAL A 72 7.23 9.34 -15.86
N MET A 73 6.74 10.57 -16.03
CA MET A 73 7.45 11.79 -15.65
C MET A 73 6.76 12.46 -14.47
N CYS A 74 7.51 12.87 -13.47
CA CYS A 74 7.01 13.70 -12.37
C CYS A 74 8.05 14.75 -11.95
N TRP A 75 7.56 15.78 -11.24
CA TRP A 75 8.42 16.85 -10.76
C TRP A 75 9.34 16.41 -9.62
N ASP A 76 8.79 15.69 -8.65
CA ASP A 76 9.45 15.34 -7.39
C ASP A 76 8.93 14.00 -6.85
N VAL A 77 9.78 13.25 -6.14
CA VAL A 77 9.44 11.93 -5.55
C VAL A 77 8.21 11.99 -4.66
N SER A 78 8.00 13.10 -3.94
CA SER A 78 6.85 13.27 -3.05
C SER A 78 5.51 13.33 -3.79
N ARG A 79 5.52 13.47 -5.10
CA ARG A 79 4.30 13.41 -5.93
C ARG A 79 3.79 11.98 -6.06
N LEU A 80 4.70 11.01 -6.11
CA LEU A 80 4.39 9.59 -6.32
C LEU A 80 3.98 8.88 -5.03
N GLY A 81 4.72 9.07 -3.94
CA GLY A 81 4.49 8.43 -2.66
C GLY A 81 4.46 9.41 -1.48
N ARG A 82 3.83 9.03 -0.39
CA ARG A 82 3.85 9.73 0.90
C ARG A 82 4.92 9.20 1.86
N SER A 83 5.41 8.02 1.58
CA SER A 83 6.47 7.34 2.30
C SER A 83 7.47 6.76 1.29
N ILE A 84 8.65 6.44 1.76
CA ILE A 84 9.65 5.76 0.93
C ILE A 84 9.12 4.39 0.48
N GLN A 85 8.32 3.73 1.31
CA GLN A 85 7.71 2.44 1.01
C GLN A 85 6.71 2.53 -0.14
N ASP A 86 5.82 3.56 -0.15
CA ASP A 86 4.88 3.79 -1.26
C ASP A 86 5.63 4.11 -2.56
N LEU A 87 6.70 4.92 -2.46
CA LEU A 87 7.55 5.26 -3.61
C LEU A 87 8.20 4.01 -4.18
N VAL A 88 8.88 3.22 -3.35
CA VAL A 88 9.56 1.98 -3.75
C VAL A 88 8.57 0.97 -4.33
N ALA A 89 7.38 0.83 -3.74
CA ALA A 89 6.34 -0.04 -4.26
C ALA A 89 5.92 0.38 -5.68
N PHE A 90 5.64 1.66 -5.90
CA PHE A 90 5.30 2.18 -7.22
C PHE A 90 6.45 2.03 -8.23
N MET A 91 7.68 2.32 -7.80
CA MET A 91 8.86 2.16 -8.65
C MET A 91 9.07 0.70 -9.08
N ASN A 92 8.89 -0.26 -8.17
CA ASN A 92 8.96 -1.70 -8.48
C ASN A 92 7.87 -2.11 -9.48
N GLU A 93 6.65 -1.62 -9.31
CA GLU A 93 5.55 -1.89 -10.24
C GLU A 93 5.85 -1.38 -11.65
N VAL A 94 6.34 -0.14 -11.77
CA VAL A 94 6.68 0.50 -13.03
C VAL A 94 7.80 -0.28 -13.74
N GLN A 95 8.83 -0.68 -12.98
CA GLN A 95 9.95 -1.45 -13.50
C GLN A 95 9.53 -2.88 -13.92
N ALA A 96 8.67 -3.54 -13.15
CA ALA A 96 8.20 -4.89 -13.47
C ALA A 96 7.47 -4.99 -14.80
N VAL A 97 6.81 -3.91 -15.23
CA VAL A 97 6.15 -3.84 -16.54
C VAL A 97 7.03 -3.23 -17.64
N GLY A 98 8.27 -2.86 -17.31
CA GLY A 98 9.23 -2.30 -18.28
C GLY A 98 8.98 -0.84 -18.65
N VAL A 99 8.30 -0.08 -17.80
CA VAL A 99 8.11 1.36 -17.95
C VAL A 99 9.20 2.10 -17.18
N ASP A 100 9.78 3.15 -17.78
CA ASP A 100 10.79 3.97 -17.13
C ASP A 100 10.18 5.05 -16.24
N LEU A 101 10.95 5.54 -15.28
CA LEU A 101 10.59 6.63 -14.40
C LEU A 101 11.58 7.79 -14.57
N PHE A 102 11.05 8.99 -14.75
CA PHE A 102 11.82 10.23 -14.78
C PHE A 102 11.33 11.21 -13.71
N ILE A 103 12.23 11.65 -12.83
CA ILE A 103 11.95 12.59 -11.75
C ILE A 103 12.85 13.79 -11.92
N GLN A 104 12.24 14.95 -12.23
CA GLN A 104 12.95 16.16 -12.63
C GLN A 104 13.87 16.70 -11.55
N GLN A 105 13.36 16.88 -10.33
CA GLN A 105 14.07 17.61 -9.29
C GLN A 105 15.25 16.82 -8.72
N GLN A 106 15.14 15.49 -8.67
CA GLN A 106 16.21 14.61 -8.23
C GLN A 106 17.09 14.10 -9.37
N ALA A 107 16.83 14.52 -10.61
CA ALA A 107 17.53 14.08 -11.82
C ALA A 107 17.59 12.53 -11.95
N ILE A 108 16.55 11.84 -11.49
CA ILE A 108 16.46 10.39 -11.58
C ILE A 108 15.85 9.99 -12.91
N ASN A 109 16.56 9.17 -13.68
CA ASN A 109 16.07 8.59 -14.91
C ASN A 109 16.42 7.10 -14.94
N THR A 110 15.43 6.24 -14.73
CA THR A 110 15.64 4.78 -14.65
C THR A 110 16.02 4.15 -16.01
N ALA A 111 15.86 4.87 -17.12
CA ALA A 111 16.40 4.45 -18.39
C ALA A 111 17.95 4.42 -18.40
N THR A 112 18.61 5.17 -17.51
CA THR A 112 20.06 5.25 -17.41
C THR A 112 20.61 4.30 -16.34
N PRO A 113 21.87 3.83 -16.47
CA PRO A 113 22.51 3.01 -15.42
C PRO A 113 22.58 3.71 -14.06
N SER A 114 22.90 5.02 -14.04
CA SER A 114 22.93 5.82 -12.81
C SER A 114 21.57 5.94 -12.14
N GLY A 115 20.51 6.17 -12.90
CA GLY A 115 19.14 6.23 -12.38
C GLY A 115 18.68 4.87 -11.82
N ARG A 116 19.05 3.76 -12.46
CA ARG A 116 18.79 2.42 -11.92
C ARG A 116 19.56 2.15 -10.63
N MET A 117 20.81 2.64 -10.51
CA MET A 117 21.56 2.55 -9.26
C MET A 117 20.87 3.31 -8.12
N VAL A 118 20.43 4.55 -8.37
CA VAL A 118 19.66 5.35 -7.39
C VAL A 118 18.39 4.61 -6.98
N PHE A 119 17.68 4.02 -7.93
CA PHE A 119 16.50 3.18 -7.66
C PHE A 119 16.84 2.02 -6.72
N SER A 120 17.95 1.30 -6.95
CA SER A 120 18.37 0.18 -6.09
C SER A 120 18.66 0.64 -4.65
N ILE A 121 19.23 1.84 -4.48
CA ILE A 121 19.46 2.45 -3.16
C ILE A 121 18.13 2.73 -2.45
N PHE A 122 17.14 3.32 -3.14
CA PHE A 122 15.82 3.55 -2.56
C PHE A 122 15.11 2.24 -2.19
N SER A 123 15.25 1.21 -3.00
CA SER A 123 14.68 -0.11 -2.72
C SER A 123 15.29 -0.72 -1.47
N ALA A 124 16.61 -0.72 -1.34
CA ALA A 124 17.31 -1.21 -0.15
C ALA A 124 16.94 -0.43 1.11
N LEU A 125 16.79 0.91 1.01
CA LEU A 125 16.36 1.75 2.12
C LEU A 125 14.92 1.44 2.54
N GLY A 126 14.02 1.21 1.58
CA GLY A 126 12.63 0.83 1.84
C GLY A 126 12.51 -0.54 2.52
N GLU A 127 13.36 -1.49 2.17
CA GLU A 127 13.44 -2.80 2.85
C GLU A 127 13.97 -2.65 4.28
N TYR A 128 15.02 -1.89 4.47
CA TYR A 128 15.59 -1.62 5.79
C TYR A 128 14.56 -0.96 6.73
N GLU A 129 13.84 0.06 6.27
CA GLU A 129 12.76 0.67 7.06
C GLU A 129 11.66 -0.34 7.44
N ARG A 130 11.32 -1.25 6.53
CA ARG A 130 10.32 -2.29 6.78
C ARG A 130 10.79 -3.28 7.85
N GLU A 131 12.07 -3.64 7.84
CA GLU A 131 12.68 -4.48 8.88
C GLU A 131 12.67 -3.78 10.24
N LEU A 132 13.07 -2.51 10.32
CA LEU A 132 13.02 -1.74 11.56
C LEU A 132 11.61 -1.66 12.16
N ILE A 133 10.57 -1.49 11.33
CA ILE A 133 9.18 -1.50 11.79
C ILE A 133 8.81 -2.88 12.33
N ARG A 134 9.19 -3.95 11.64
CA ARG A 134 8.94 -5.33 12.09
C ARG A 134 9.59 -5.61 13.44
N ASP A 135 10.83 -5.18 13.61
CA ASP A 135 11.57 -5.35 14.87
C ASP A 135 10.91 -4.61 16.03
N ARG A 136 10.46 -3.37 15.81
CA ARG A 136 9.71 -2.61 16.82
C ARG A 136 8.39 -3.30 17.21
N ILE A 137 7.66 -3.83 16.22
CA ILE A 137 6.42 -4.58 16.46
C ILE A 137 6.74 -5.84 17.28
N ASN A 138 7.75 -6.62 16.89
CA ASN A 138 8.14 -7.84 17.60
C ASN A 138 8.59 -7.55 19.03
N ALA A 139 9.38 -6.51 19.24
CA ALA A 139 9.78 -6.07 20.58
C ALA A 139 8.56 -5.67 21.43
N GLY A 140 7.60 -4.95 20.85
CA GLY A 140 6.34 -4.61 21.52
C GLY A 140 5.49 -5.84 21.88
N LEU A 141 5.37 -6.80 20.96
CA LEU A 141 4.67 -8.05 21.18
C LEU A 141 5.33 -8.90 22.28
N ASN A 142 6.66 -8.97 22.28
CA ASN A 142 7.41 -9.70 23.28
C ASN A 142 7.25 -9.06 24.67
N ARG A 143 7.28 -7.73 24.76
CA ARG A 143 7.00 -7.01 26.01
C ARG A 143 5.58 -7.32 26.51
N ALA A 144 4.58 -7.23 25.64
CA ALA A 144 3.20 -7.52 26.01
C ALA A 144 3.03 -8.97 26.50
N ARG A 145 3.74 -9.94 25.91
CA ARG A 145 3.76 -11.34 26.35
C ARG A 145 4.42 -11.49 27.73
N SER A 146 5.57 -10.82 27.96
CA SER A 146 6.25 -10.85 29.28
C SER A 146 5.43 -10.20 30.38
N GLU A 147 4.58 -9.24 30.05
CA GLU A 147 3.60 -8.63 30.95
C GLU A 147 2.33 -9.49 31.16
N GLY A 148 2.29 -10.71 30.59
CA GLY A 148 1.14 -11.62 30.70
C GLY A 148 -0.09 -11.22 29.87
N LYS A 149 0.02 -10.23 28.98
CA LYS A 149 -1.09 -9.82 28.13
C LYS A 149 -1.41 -10.90 27.08
N LYS A 150 -2.66 -11.33 27.03
CA LYS A 150 -3.15 -12.24 25.99
C LYS A 150 -3.26 -11.47 24.68
N LEU A 151 -2.46 -11.85 23.69
CA LEU A 151 -2.48 -11.27 22.36
C LEU A 151 -3.48 -12.02 21.46
N GLY A 152 -4.02 -11.31 20.48
CA GLY A 152 -4.96 -11.84 19.50
C GLY A 152 -6.40 -11.39 19.74
N ARG A 153 -7.33 -12.03 19.01
CA ARG A 153 -8.76 -11.73 19.16
C ARG A 153 -9.25 -12.16 20.57
N PRO A 154 -9.94 -11.29 21.30
CA PRO A 154 -10.53 -11.65 22.59
C PRO A 154 -11.38 -12.92 22.46
N SER A 155 -11.28 -13.80 23.44
CA SER A 155 -12.10 -15.00 23.50
C SER A 155 -13.57 -14.61 23.72
N MET A 156 -14.45 -15.13 22.88
CA MET A 156 -15.90 -15.01 23.10
C MET A 156 -16.40 -16.00 24.17
N VAL A 157 -15.54 -16.94 24.59
CA VAL A 157 -15.89 -17.96 25.58
C VAL A 157 -15.76 -17.34 26.97
N ASN A 158 -16.89 -17.19 27.64
CA ASN A 158 -17.02 -16.79 29.04
C ASN A 158 -17.77 -17.89 29.80
N ASP A 159 -17.80 -17.81 31.13
CA ASP A 159 -18.40 -18.81 31.97
C ASP A 159 -19.90 -19.01 31.70
N ALA A 160 -20.62 -17.95 31.38
CA ALA A 160 -22.04 -18.02 31.02
C ALA A 160 -22.25 -18.82 29.73
N LEU A 161 -21.39 -18.63 28.72
CA LEU A 161 -21.46 -19.41 27.49
C LEU A 161 -21.11 -20.89 27.72
N VAL A 162 -20.10 -21.15 28.54
CA VAL A 162 -19.73 -22.53 28.96
C VAL A 162 -20.90 -23.23 29.61
N THR A 163 -21.56 -22.59 30.59
CA THR A 163 -22.73 -23.12 31.27
C THR A 163 -23.88 -23.40 30.31
N SER A 164 -24.19 -22.46 29.42
CA SER A 164 -25.24 -22.62 28.42
C SER A 164 -25.00 -23.80 27.49
N VAL A 165 -23.75 -23.98 27.02
CA VAL A 165 -23.38 -25.12 26.16
C VAL A 165 -23.55 -26.45 26.88
N LYS A 166 -23.16 -26.54 28.16
CA LYS A 166 -23.33 -27.75 28.99
C LYS A 166 -24.81 -28.10 29.20
N MET A 167 -25.62 -27.13 29.62
CA MET A 167 -27.06 -27.32 29.84
C MET A 167 -27.78 -27.81 28.57
N LEU A 168 -27.47 -27.20 27.41
CA LEU A 168 -28.07 -27.64 26.12
C LEU A 168 -27.60 -29.04 25.74
N ARG A 169 -26.37 -29.42 26.09
CA ARG A 169 -25.87 -30.77 25.81
C ARG A 169 -26.55 -31.82 26.68
N GLU A 170 -26.73 -31.55 27.97
CA GLU A 170 -27.47 -32.38 28.90
C GLU A 170 -28.95 -32.55 28.51
N SER A 171 -29.54 -31.49 27.92
CA SER A 171 -30.90 -31.56 27.36
C SER A 171 -30.99 -32.30 26.02
N GLY A 172 -29.93 -32.99 25.59
CA GLY A 172 -29.93 -33.84 24.40
C GLY A 172 -29.68 -33.15 23.04
N HIS A 173 -29.34 -31.84 23.03
CA HIS A 173 -29.09 -31.12 21.80
C HIS A 173 -27.80 -31.58 21.13
N SER A 174 -27.81 -31.67 19.77
CA SER A 174 -26.63 -31.97 18.99
C SER A 174 -25.64 -30.79 19.00
N ILE A 175 -24.35 -31.08 18.78
CA ILE A 175 -23.29 -30.05 18.72
C ILE A 175 -23.64 -28.96 17.71
N HIS A 176 -24.18 -29.34 16.54
CA HIS A 176 -24.62 -28.40 15.51
C HIS A 176 -25.84 -27.58 15.93
N GLY A 177 -26.78 -28.20 16.66
CA GLY A 177 -27.94 -27.52 17.21
C GLY A 177 -27.54 -26.45 18.24
N ILE A 178 -26.64 -26.80 19.17
CA ILE A 178 -26.08 -25.87 20.16
C ILE A 178 -25.36 -24.71 19.51
N ALA A 179 -24.49 -25.00 18.53
CA ALA A 179 -23.74 -23.98 17.78
C ALA A 179 -24.68 -22.99 17.09
N LYS A 180 -25.74 -23.48 16.43
CA LYS A 180 -26.76 -22.66 15.77
C LYS A 180 -27.56 -21.81 16.76
N GLN A 181 -28.00 -22.40 17.86
CA GLN A 181 -28.83 -21.74 18.86
C GLN A 181 -28.06 -20.61 19.59
N LEU A 182 -26.81 -20.86 19.94
CA LEU A 182 -25.96 -19.88 20.65
C LEU A 182 -25.19 -18.97 19.71
N LYS A 183 -25.38 -19.10 18.39
CA LYS A 183 -24.68 -18.32 17.33
C LYS A 183 -23.15 -18.35 17.45
N ILE A 184 -22.60 -19.51 17.79
CA ILE A 184 -21.15 -19.75 17.92
C ILE A 184 -20.69 -20.79 16.89
N GLY A 185 -19.38 -20.85 16.64
CA GLY A 185 -18.83 -21.88 15.74
C GLY A 185 -18.91 -23.29 16.34
N VAL A 186 -19.15 -24.29 15.47
CA VAL A 186 -19.18 -25.71 15.88
C VAL A 186 -17.87 -26.11 16.58
N GLY A 187 -16.71 -25.63 16.09
CA GLY A 187 -15.42 -25.88 16.74
C GLY A 187 -15.30 -25.27 18.14
N THR A 188 -15.92 -24.13 18.39
CA THR A 188 -16.00 -23.52 19.73
C THR A 188 -16.84 -24.37 20.66
N THR A 189 -18.00 -24.85 20.19
CA THR A 189 -18.89 -25.76 20.96
C THR A 189 -18.15 -27.05 21.32
N GLN A 190 -17.45 -27.67 20.36
CA GLN A 190 -16.65 -28.88 20.63
C GLN A 190 -15.53 -28.61 21.64
N LYS A 191 -14.82 -27.48 21.53
CA LYS A 191 -13.75 -27.12 22.42
C LYS A 191 -14.24 -26.95 23.86
N ILE A 192 -15.41 -26.30 24.05
CA ILE A 192 -16.03 -26.15 25.37
C ILE A 192 -16.40 -27.50 25.93
N LEU A 193 -17.02 -28.39 25.17
CA LEU A 193 -17.44 -29.72 25.63
C LEU A 193 -16.27 -30.68 25.92
N ARG A 194 -15.11 -30.48 25.28
CA ARG A 194 -13.89 -31.28 25.57
C ARG A 194 -13.11 -30.79 26.78
N ALA A 195 -13.25 -29.51 27.13
CA ALA A 195 -12.59 -28.90 28.31
C ALA A 195 -13.41 -29.03 29.59
N ALA A 196 -14.57 -29.65 29.51
CA ALA A 196 -15.52 -29.89 30.57
C ALA A 196 -15.43 -31.30 31.10
#